data_3d3379f4ca055a2a476b8fcd6dec59e3
#
_entry.id   3d3379f4ca055a2a476b8fcd6dec59e3
#
_cell.length_a   1.000
_cell.length_b   1.000
_cell.length_c   1.000
_cell.angle_alpha   90.00
_cell.angle_beta   90.00
_cell.angle_gamma   90.00
#
_symmetry.space_group_name_H-M   'P 1'
#
loop_
_entity.id
_entity.type
_entity.pdbx_description
1 polymer ?
#
loop_
_entity_poly.entity_id
_entity_poly.type
_entity_poly.pdbx_seq_one_letter_code
_entity_poly.pdbx_strand_id
1 'polypeptide(L)'
;CEEVCFFMKTKDMTSGHPFKILLFFAIPMILSVTLQQLYNLADNFIAGHFITNLNSFEAVGIVYPVTVVFLDIAVGFGVGVGVVAARFFGAKDFKNVKKTTTTGFISMLVLGAVTTIVGLAIMWPLLRGMIDTSKGDGCFTEAYSYMMIYIAGIIFLFMYNFSMYVFQSFGNSKTPLYFLIFSTLLNVALDFLFVIPCHMSSAGLALGTVISEAIAAILSIVVLFKSVNKLDSDKEKLFDTGLLKSIVSLATPSILQGCFISIGGVLITTILTSFGGNSVAGGYSAAYKICYIAINIFTVACNALSNFVSQNIGASKYDRIMKGYGATVIICAIICAVSMLIILPFREFWVRLFISDKAEGDIDIIVSSGKLFMLCVVPFFVLMVAKIPLDGILKGSTDMLGFTLGTSVDLALRVISALVLGKIFGYEGVFFAWPIGWAVGMLISIGMFFSGRWKRKCGYPKNLNKSV
;
A
#
# COMPACT_ATOMS: atom_id res chain seq x y z
N CYS A 1 -7.04 22.02 25.60
CA CYS A 1 -6.22 20.85 26.06
C CYS A 1 -6.98 19.52 25.94
N GLU A 2 -8.28 19.47 26.15
CA GLU A 2 -9.10 18.24 26.03
C GLU A 2 -9.25 17.76 24.57
N GLU A 3 -9.36 18.66 23.61
CA GLU A 3 -9.47 18.30 22.18
C GLU A 3 -8.25 17.56 21.63
N VAL A 4 -7.04 17.89 22.13
CA VAL A 4 -5.82 17.15 21.74
C VAL A 4 -5.74 15.77 22.40
N CYS A 5 -6.40 15.56 23.56
CA CYS A 5 -6.57 14.24 24.18
C CYS A 5 -7.45 13.29 23.34
N PHE A 6 -8.41 13.81 22.58
CA PHE A 6 -9.24 12.98 21.70
C PHE A 6 -8.42 12.31 20.59
N PHE A 7 -7.40 13.00 20.04
CA PHE A 7 -6.49 12.45 19.03
C PHE A 7 -5.42 11.51 19.60
N MET A 8 -5.26 11.41 20.93
CA MET A 8 -4.20 10.65 21.60
C MET A 8 -4.63 9.34 22.24
N LYS A 9 -5.72 8.71 21.83
CA LYS A 9 -6.02 7.35 22.29
C LYS A 9 -5.05 6.34 21.65
N THR A 10 -3.78 6.42 22.08
CA THR A 10 -2.80 5.35 21.82
C THR A 10 -3.29 4.07 22.49
N LYS A 11 -3.30 2.97 21.77
CA LYS A 11 -3.74 1.70 22.31
C LYS A 11 -2.50 0.83 22.54
N ASP A 12 -2.16 0.57 23.81
CA ASP A 12 -1.13 -0.38 24.17
C ASP A 12 -1.51 -1.77 23.65
N MET A 13 -0.76 -2.28 22.66
CA MET A 13 -1.00 -3.60 22.07
C MET A 13 -0.39 -4.73 22.91
N THR A 14 0.34 -4.39 23.98
CA THR A 14 1.01 -5.36 24.86
C THR A 14 0.10 -5.87 25.97
N SER A 15 -1.13 -5.34 26.10
CA SER A 15 -2.11 -5.72 27.12
C SER A 15 -3.49 -6.00 26.52
N GLY A 16 -4.29 -6.86 27.13
CA GLY A 16 -5.62 -7.23 26.69
C GLY A 16 -5.68 -8.38 25.65
N HIS A 17 -6.86 -8.68 25.13
CA HIS A 17 -7.10 -9.82 24.24
C HIS A 17 -6.61 -9.56 22.81
N PRO A 18 -5.67 -10.35 22.23
CA PRO A 18 -5.04 -10.08 20.95
C PRO A 18 -6.02 -9.90 19.80
N PHE A 19 -7.04 -10.75 19.68
CA PHE A 19 -8.05 -10.66 18.62
C PHE A 19 -8.80 -9.32 18.64
N LYS A 20 -9.27 -8.87 19.82
CA LYS A 20 -9.96 -7.59 19.95
C LYS A 20 -9.04 -6.41 19.59
N ILE A 21 -7.76 -6.49 20.03
CA ILE A 21 -6.77 -5.44 19.76
C ILE A 21 -6.54 -5.33 18.26
N LEU A 22 -6.23 -6.45 17.60
CA LEU A 22 -5.95 -6.48 16.16
C LEU A 22 -7.15 -6.08 15.33
N LEU A 23 -8.35 -6.58 15.66
CA LEU A 23 -9.58 -6.26 14.95
C LEU A 23 -9.88 -4.74 15.02
N PHE A 24 -9.91 -4.16 16.24
CA PHE A 24 -10.21 -2.74 16.41
C PHE A 24 -9.11 -1.81 15.88
N PHE A 25 -7.88 -2.31 15.75
CA PHE A 25 -6.80 -1.59 15.12
C PHE A 25 -6.87 -1.67 13.59
N ALA A 26 -7.21 -2.85 13.05
CA ALA A 26 -7.31 -3.06 11.60
C ALA A 26 -8.52 -2.37 10.97
N ILE A 27 -9.69 -2.28 11.64
CA ILE A 27 -10.89 -1.66 11.08
C ILE A 27 -10.65 -0.24 10.55
N PRO A 28 -10.07 0.72 11.32
CA PRO A 28 -9.79 2.05 10.78
C PRO A 28 -8.79 2.03 9.61
N MET A 29 -7.82 1.11 9.62
CA MET A 29 -6.88 0.95 8.52
C MET A 29 -7.56 0.39 7.26
N ILE A 30 -8.47 -0.56 7.40
CA ILE A 30 -9.28 -1.10 6.29
C ILE A 30 -10.15 0.02 5.69
N LEU A 31 -10.81 0.81 6.55
CA LEU A 31 -11.59 1.96 6.10
C LEU A 31 -10.71 2.97 5.35
N SER A 32 -9.48 3.22 5.83
CA SER A 32 -8.54 4.12 5.14
C SER A 32 -8.20 3.63 3.74
N VAL A 33 -7.85 2.35 3.58
CA VAL A 33 -7.53 1.78 2.26
C VAL A 33 -8.76 1.79 1.34
N THR A 34 -9.94 1.46 1.86
CA THR A 34 -11.20 1.51 1.08
C THR A 34 -11.51 2.94 0.62
N LEU A 35 -11.36 3.92 1.49
CA LEU A 35 -11.55 5.35 1.15
C LEU A 35 -10.55 5.82 0.10
N GLN A 36 -9.28 5.39 0.18
CA GLN A 36 -8.29 5.69 -0.87
C GLN A 36 -8.72 5.13 -2.24
N GLN A 37 -9.32 3.94 -2.29
CA GLN A 37 -9.83 3.41 -3.55
C GLN A 37 -11.06 4.17 -4.06
N LEU A 38 -11.95 4.59 -3.17
CA LEU A 38 -13.10 5.44 -3.53
C LEU A 38 -12.65 6.82 -4.03
N TYR A 39 -11.63 7.39 -3.43
CA TYR A 39 -10.98 8.61 -3.90
C TYR A 39 -10.45 8.44 -5.33
N ASN A 40 -9.64 7.40 -5.60
CA ASN A 40 -9.14 7.14 -6.95
C ASN A 40 -10.26 6.93 -7.98
N LEU A 41 -11.40 6.37 -7.55
CA LEU A 41 -12.59 6.25 -8.39
C LEU A 41 -13.25 7.60 -8.67
N ALA A 42 -13.31 8.49 -7.67
CA ALA A 42 -13.87 9.83 -7.83
C ALA A 42 -13.03 10.67 -8.80
N ASP A 43 -11.69 10.62 -8.69
CA ASP A 43 -10.78 11.30 -9.62
C ASP A 43 -10.98 10.81 -11.06
N ASN A 44 -11.04 9.47 -11.24
CA ASN A 44 -11.30 8.88 -12.57
C ASN A 44 -12.69 9.25 -13.11
N PHE A 45 -13.70 9.33 -12.24
CA PHE A 45 -15.04 9.77 -12.61
C PHE A 45 -15.05 11.23 -13.06
N ILE A 46 -14.41 12.12 -12.31
CA ILE A 46 -14.29 13.54 -12.65
C ILE A 46 -13.51 13.70 -13.95
N ALA A 47 -12.39 12.99 -14.10
CA ALA A 47 -11.62 13.00 -15.33
C ALA A 47 -12.43 12.54 -16.55
N GLY A 48 -13.20 11.47 -16.42
CA GLY A 48 -13.96 10.89 -17.54
C GLY A 48 -15.22 11.66 -17.94
N HIS A 49 -15.86 12.40 -17.01
CA HIS A 49 -17.13 13.07 -17.28
C HIS A 49 -17.00 14.57 -17.48
N PHE A 50 -16.09 15.22 -16.78
CA PHE A 50 -15.98 16.68 -16.77
C PHE A 50 -14.79 17.22 -17.56
N ILE A 51 -13.77 16.39 -17.81
CA ILE A 51 -12.67 16.77 -18.71
C ILE A 51 -13.08 16.41 -20.12
N THR A 52 -13.28 17.44 -20.95
CA THR A 52 -13.66 17.27 -22.37
C THR A 52 -12.50 16.85 -23.27
N ASN A 53 -11.27 17.08 -22.81
CA ASN A 53 -10.06 16.75 -23.57
C ASN A 53 -9.70 15.26 -23.38
N LEU A 54 -9.85 14.46 -24.43
CA LEU A 54 -9.53 13.03 -24.41
C LEU A 54 -8.06 12.77 -24.05
N ASN A 55 -7.15 13.63 -24.51
CA ASN A 55 -5.72 13.54 -24.18
C ASN A 55 -5.44 13.59 -22.68
N SER A 56 -6.21 14.36 -21.91
CA SER A 56 -6.06 14.48 -20.47
C SER A 56 -6.47 13.21 -19.73
N PHE A 57 -7.55 12.57 -20.16
CA PHE A 57 -8.01 11.30 -19.59
C PHE A 57 -6.99 10.18 -19.84
N GLU A 58 -6.51 10.06 -21.09
CA GLU A 58 -5.45 9.09 -21.44
C GLU A 58 -4.17 9.36 -20.67
N ALA A 59 -3.75 10.62 -20.56
CA ALA A 59 -2.55 11.04 -19.84
C ALA A 59 -2.55 10.57 -18.38
N VAL A 60 -3.65 10.80 -17.64
CA VAL A 60 -3.78 10.37 -16.23
C VAL A 60 -3.65 8.85 -16.11
N GLY A 61 -4.23 8.09 -17.05
CA GLY A 61 -4.11 6.62 -17.06
C GLY A 61 -2.67 6.16 -17.29
N ILE A 62 -1.94 6.78 -18.22
CA ILE A 62 -0.56 6.41 -18.57
C ILE A 62 0.41 6.71 -17.42
N VAL A 63 0.23 7.81 -16.70
CA VAL A 63 1.14 8.20 -15.60
C VAL A 63 0.87 7.46 -14.28
N TYR A 64 -0.30 6.84 -14.13
CA TYR A 64 -0.70 6.17 -12.89
C TYR A 64 0.34 5.16 -12.35
N PRO A 65 0.94 4.26 -13.17
CA PRO A 65 1.98 3.35 -12.67
C PRO A 65 3.19 4.07 -12.10
N VAL A 66 3.53 5.24 -12.63
CA VAL A 66 4.66 6.04 -12.15
C VAL A 66 4.33 6.67 -10.79
N THR A 67 3.11 7.18 -10.60
CA THR A 67 2.67 7.73 -9.31
C THR A 67 2.66 6.65 -8.22
N VAL A 68 2.29 5.42 -8.55
CA VAL A 68 2.30 4.29 -7.60
C VAL A 68 3.71 3.94 -7.15
N VAL A 69 4.73 4.01 -8.03
CA VAL A 69 6.14 3.77 -7.63
C VAL A 69 6.58 4.80 -6.59
N PHE A 70 6.22 6.07 -6.74
CA PHE A 70 6.54 7.09 -5.74
C PHE A 70 5.83 6.83 -4.40
N LEU A 71 4.57 6.41 -4.46
CA LEU A 71 3.81 5.99 -3.27
C LEU A 71 4.49 4.80 -2.57
N ASP A 72 4.95 3.79 -3.32
CA ASP A 72 5.61 2.61 -2.77
C ASP A 72 6.92 2.95 -2.05
N ILE A 73 7.67 3.95 -2.54
CA ILE A 73 8.87 4.47 -1.85
C ILE A 73 8.47 5.09 -0.51
N ALA A 74 7.45 5.94 -0.49
CA ALA A 74 6.97 6.59 0.73
C ALA A 74 6.44 5.58 1.75
N VAL A 75 5.61 4.63 1.31
CA VAL A 75 5.05 3.54 2.12
C VAL A 75 6.16 2.66 2.68
N GLY A 76 7.08 2.20 1.84
CA GLY A 76 8.17 1.31 2.26
C GLY A 76 9.07 1.95 3.31
N PHE A 77 9.41 3.24 3.16
CA PHE A 77 10.18 3.96 4.18
C PHE A 77 9.37 4.16 5.47
N GLY A 78 8.09 4.52 5.35
CA GLY A 78 7.17 4.65 6.48
C GLY A 78 7.07 3.36 7.30
N VAL A 79 7.00 2.20 6.63
CA VAL A 79 7.02 0.87 7.28
C VAL A 79 8.30 0.68 8.09
N GLY A 80 9.47 1.03 7.55
CA GLY A 80 10.73 0.92 8.26
C GLY A 80 10.74 1.73 9.55
N VAL A 81 10.31 2.99 9.48
CA VAL A 81 10.18 3.86 10.67
C VAL A 81 9.16 3.29 11.65
N GLY A 82 7.99 2.85 11.17
CA GLY A 82 6.89 2.31 11.98
C GLY A 82 7.30 1.10 12.80
N VAL A 83 8.00 0.14 12.21
CA VAL A 83 8.46 -1.09 12.90
C VAL A 83 9.46 -0.76 14.01
N VAL A 84 10.43 0.14 13.74
CA VAL A 84 11.42 0.56 14.77
C VAL A 84 10.73 1.33 15.89
N ALA A 85 9.87 2.29 15.56
CA ALA A 85 9.12 3.08 16.53
C ALA A 85 8.19 2.20 17.39
N ALA A 86 7.48 1.23 16.79
CA ALA A 86 6.61 0.29 17.50
C ALA A 86 7.38 -0.53 18.54
N ARG A 87 8.60 -0.96 18.20
CA ARG A 87 9.44 -1.73 19.13
C ARG A 87 9.83 -0.92 20.36
N PHE A 88 10.30 0.32 20.17
CA PHE A 88 10.64 1.20 21.32
C PHE A 88 9.39 1.63 22.10
N PHE A 89 8.27 1.86 21.41
CA PHE A 89 7.01 2.19 22.06
C PHE A 89 6.52 1.05 22.97
N GLY A 90 6.59 -0.19 22.50
CA GLY A 90 6.28 -1.39 23.29
C GLY A 90 7.20 -1.58 24.51
N ALA A 91 8.49 -1.24 24.35
CA ALA A 91 9.47 -1.25 25.45
C ALA A 91 9.28 -0.09 26.45
N LYS A 92 8.37 0.85 26.17
CA LYS A 92 8.20 2.13 26.90
C LYS A 92 9.50 2.99 26.93
N ASP A 93 10.37 2.78 25.97
CA ASP A 93 11.58 3.56 25.77
C ASP A 93 11.25 4.83 24.96
N PHE A 94 10.60 5.78 25.62
CA PHE A 94 10.12 7.02 25.00
C PHE A 94 11.25 7.91 24.48
N LYS A 95 12.43 7.79 25.05
CA LYS A 95 13.65 8.43 24.57
C LYS A 95 13.98 7.99 23.13
N ASN A 96 14.07 6.71 22.88
CA ASN A 96 14.33 6.16 21.55
C ASN A 96 13.10 6.28 20.61
N VAL A 97 11.87 6.35 21.14
CA VAL A 97 10.69 6.71 20.34
C VAL A 97 10.83 8.10 19.74
N LYS A 98 11.19 9.12 20.55
CA LYS A 98 11.43 10.50 20.06
C LYS A 98 12.56 10.55 19.03
N LYS A 99 13.70 9.91 19.35
CA LYS A 99 14.84 9.85 18.41
C LYS A 99 14.47 9.18 17.09
N THR A 100 13.74 8.06 17.12
CA THR A 100 13.29 7.35 15.93
C THR A 100 12.35 8.22 15.11
N THR A 101 11.40 8.91 15.76
CA THR A 101 10.46 9.80 15.07
C THR A 101 11.17 10.99 14.43
N THR A 102 12.09 11.67 15.12
CA THR A 102 12.82 12.81 14.55
C THR A 102 13.82 12.39 13.49
N THR A 103 14.56 11.29 13.68
CA THR A 103 15.46 10.72 12.66
C THR A 103 14.66 10.30 11.42
N GLY A 104 13.53 9.61 11.59
CA GLY A 104 12.64 9.21 10.52
C GLY A 104 12.07 10.40 9.76
N PHE A 105 11.64 11.45 10.46
CA PHE A 105 11.11 12.68 9.86
C PHE A 105 12.16 13.38 8.97
N ILE A 106 13.36 13.62 9.52
CA ILE A 106 14.44 14.27 8.75
C ILE A 106 14.81 13.41 7.53
N SER A 107 14.93 12.10 7.71
CA SER A 107 15.30 11.20 6.62
C SER A 107 14.23 11.13 5.54
N MET A 108 12.93 11.16 5.93
CA MET A 108 11.82 11.17 4.99
C MET A 108 11.74 12.48 4.22
N LEU A 109 12.04 13.63 4.86
CA LEU A 109 12.17 14.93 4.18
C LEU A 109 13.28 14.90 3.13
N VAL A 110 14.46 14.38 3.50
CA VAL A 110 15.60 14.25 2.56
C VAL A 110 15.24 13.31 1.41
N LEU A 111 14.65 12.16 1.73
CA LEU A 111 14.21 11.19 0.70
C LEU A 111 13.19 11.81 -0.24
N GLY A 112 12.18 12.52 0.29
CA GLY A 112 11.19 13.24 -0.50
C GLY A 112 11.81 14.31 -1.39
N ALA A 113 12.73 15.12 -0.85
CA ALA A 113 13.45 16.13 -1.64
C ALA A 113 14.31 15.52 -2.76
N VAL A 114 15.04 14.45 -2.46
CA VAL A 114 15.84 13.71 -3.47
C VAL A 114 14.91 13.13 -4.54
N THR A 115 13.81 12.50 -4.14
CA THR A 115 12.83 11.93 -5.08
C THR A 115 12.20 13.03 -5.95
N THR A 116 11.90 14.20 -5.39
CA THR A 116 11.42 15.36 -6.16
C THR A 116 12.46 15.78 -7.21
N ILE A 117 13.71 16.01 -6.82
CA ILE A 117 14.78 16.46 -7.74
C ILE A 117 15.00 15.44 -8.85
N VAL A 118 15.16 14.18 -8.50
CA VAL A 118 15.36 13.08 -9.47
C VAL A 118 14.13 12.94 -10.37
N GLY A 119 12.93 12.96 -9.81
CA GLY A 119 11.68 12.86 -10.56
C GLY A 119 11.53 13.96 -11.59
N LEU A 120 11.76 15.24 -11.20
CA LEU A 120 11.71 16.36 -12.13
C LEU A 120 12.73 16.23 -13.26
N ALA A 121 13.95 15.73 -12.96
CA ALA A 121 15.01 15.58 -13.94
C ALA A 121 14.74 14.47 -14.97
N ILE A 122 14.14 13.34 -14.54
CA ILE A 122 13.93 12.18 -15.41
C ILE A 122 12.55 12.13 -16.08
N MET A 123 11.59 12.96 -15.65
CA MET A 123 10.19 12.83 -16.08
C MET A 123 10.03 13.08 -17.57
N TRP A 124 10.73 14.06 -18.13
CA TRP A 124 10.63 14.34 -19.55
C TRP A 124 11.08 13.15 -20.44
N PRO A 125 12.29 12.59 -20.29
CA PRO A 125 12.70 11.42 -21.09
C PRO A 125 11.87 10.17 -20.79
N LEU A 126 11.40 9.99 -19.54
CA LEU A 126 10.55 8.86 -19.18
C LEU A 126 9.22 8.90 -19.94
N LEU A 127 8.51 10.03 -19.92
CA LEU A 127 7.24 10.18 -20.61
C LEU A 127 7.37 10.10 -22.12
N ARG A 128 8.48 10.64 -22.69
CA ARG A 128 8.77 10.47 -24.12
C ARG A 128 8.99 9.03 -24.54
N GLY A 129 9.49 8.18 -23.64
CA GLY A 129 9.60 6.73 -23.89
C GLY A 129 8.29 5.97 -23.71
N MET A 130 7.32 6.52 -22.98
CA MET A 130 6.03 5.87 -22.69
C MET A 130 4.91 6.27 -23.66
N ILE A 131 4.95 7.50 -24.17
CA ILE A 131 3.87 8.08 -24.98
C ILE A 131 4.33 8.20 -26.43
N ASP A 132 3.56 7.59 -27.34
CA ASP A 132 3.78 7.75 -28.78
C ASP A 132 3.33 9.14 -29.24
N THR A 133 4.29 9.99 -29.53
CA THR A 133 4.05 11.36 -29.99
C THR A 133 3.86 11.47 -31.52
N SER A 134 3.89 10.37 -32.26
CA SER A 134 3.67 10.37 -33.71
C SER A 134 2.27 10.85 -34.11
N LYS A 135 1.29 10.71 -33.20
CA LYS A 135 -0.12 11.12 -33.35
C LYS A 135 -0.41 12.54 -32.82
N GLY A 136 0.62 13.25 -32.35
CA GLY A 136 0.53 14.58 -31.76
C GLY A 136 0.99 14.64 -30.31
N ASP A 137 1.39 15.83 -29.85
CA ASP A 137 1.98 16.06 -28.51
C ASP A 137 0.91 16.33 -27.42
N GLY A 138 -0.39 16.23 -27.71
CA GLY A 138 -1.45 16.60 -26.77
C GLY A 138 -1.44 15.75 -25.49
N CYS A 139 -1.42 14.43 -25.62
CA CYS A 139 -1.37 13.51 -24.48
C CYS A 139 -0.05 13.66 -23.68
N PHE A 140 1.08 13.85 -24.35
CA PHE A 140 2.35 14.09 -23.70
C PHE A 140 2.35 15.40 -22.87
N THR A 141 1.79 16.48 -23.43
CA THR A 141 1.73 17.78 -22.74
C THR A 141 0.89 17.70 -21.47
N GLU A 142 -0.26 17.02 -21.53
CA GLU A 142 -1.14 16.81 -20.38
C GLU A 142 -0.48 15.92 -19.31
N ALA A 143 0.15 14.81 -19.74
CA ALA A 143 0.88 13.90 -18.84
C ALA A 143 2.05 14.60 -18.15
N TYR A 144 2.80 15.39 -18.90
CA TYR A 144 3.95 16.14 -18.38
C TYR A 144 3.49 17.21 -17.38
N SER A 145 2.45 17.97 -17.71
CA SER A 145 1.89 18.99 -16.81
C SER A 145 1.37 18.36 -15.51
N TYR A 146 0.63 17.26 -15.59
CA TYR A 146 0.16 16.50 -14.41
C TYR A 146 1.35 16.07 -13.54
N MET A 147 2.35 15.40 -14.13
CA MET A 147 3.46 14.83 -13.39
C MET A 147 4.38 15.89 -12.79
N MET A 148 4.59 17.01 -13.46
CA MET A 148 5.42 18.12 -12.91
C MET A 148 4.79 18.68 -11.64
N ILE A 149 3.46 18.89 -11.61
CA ILE A 149 2.74 19.36 -10.43
C ILE A 149 2.79 18.28 -9.32
N TYR A 150 2.48 17.03 -9.68
CA TYR A 150 2.45 15.91 -8.72
C TYR A 150 3.82 15.71 -8.06
N ILE A 151 4.92 15.70 -8.85
CA ILE A 151 6.28 15.51 -8.32
C ILE A 151 6.73 16.71 -7.49
N ALA A 152 6.37 17.94 -7.85
CA ALA A 152 6.67 19.11 -7.03
C ALA A 152 6.03 19.02 -5.63
N GLY A 153 4.86 18.38 -5.54
CA GLY A 153 4.13 18.15 -4.28
C GLY A 153 4.46 16.84 -3.55
N ILE A 154 5.29 15.97 -4.13
CA ILE A 154 5.49 14.59 -3.62
C ILE A 154 6.03 14.55 -2.18
N ILE A 155 6.72 15.59 -1.74
CA ILE A 155 7.21 15.71 -0.37
C ILE A 155 6.08 15.64 0.65
N PHE A 156 4.88 16.15 0.32
CA PHE A 156 3.71 16.10 1.20
C PHE A 156 3.15 14.68 1.30
N LEU A 157 3.12 13.93 0.18
CA LEU A 157 2.79 12.52 0.16
C LEU A 157 3.72 11.72 1.11
N PHE A 158 5.02 11.99 1.05
CA PHE A 158 6.00 11.35 1.91
C PHE A 158 5.76 11.68 3.39
N MET A 159 5.52 12.95 3.69
CA MET A 159 5.27 13.41 5.07
C MET A 159 3.97 12.86 5.64
N TYR A 160 2.91 12.78 4.84
CA TYR A 160 1.66 12.16 5.27
C TYR A 160 1.85 10.67 5.59
N ASN A 161 2.50 9.92 4.69
CA ASN A 161 2.78 8.49 4.92
C ASN A 161 3.67 8.28 6.15
N PHE A 162 4.72 9.10 6.34
CA PHE A 162 5.53 9.06 7.55
C PHE A 162 4.67 9.19 8.82
N SER A 163 3.85 10.22 8.90
CA SER A 163 3.01 10.45 10.08
C SER A 163 2.01 9.31 10.31
N MET A 164 1.41 8.78 9.25
CA MET A 164 0.48 7.64 9.31
C MET A 164 1.14 6.41 9.94
N TYR A 165 2.33 6.02 9.46
CA TYR A 165 3.02 4.84 9.99
C TYR A 165 3.52 5.03 11.42
N VAL A 166 3.93 6.24 11.81
CA VAL A 166 4.31 6.54 13.19
C VAL A 166 3.09 6.50 14.12
N PHE A 167 1.93 7.05 13.74
CA PHE A 167 0.69 6.90 14.53
C PHE A 167 0.30 5.44 14.68
N GLN A 168 0.37 4.65 13.61
CA GLN A 168 0.09 3.21 13.66
C GLN A 168 1.06 2.47 14.59
N SER A 169 2.33 2.86 14.64
CA SER A 169 3.32 2.27 15.55
C SER A 169 2.99 2.47 17.03
N PHE A 170 2.23 3.53 17.35
CA PHE A 170 1.71 3.81 18.70
C PHE A 170 0.34 3.17 18.96
N GLY A 171 -0.13 2.30 18.08
CA GLY A 171 -1.44 1.67 18.20
C GLY A 171 -2.63 2.61 17.87
N ASN A 172 -2.35 3.74 17.25
CA ASN A 172 -3.38 4.71 16.85
C ASN A 172 -3.62 4.65 15.33
N SER A 173 -4.63 3.91 14.90
CA SER A 173 -5.07 3.84 13.49
C SER A 173 -6.21 4.81 13.16
N LYS A 174 -6.84 5.43 14.17
CA LYS A 174 -7.98 6.33 13.95
C LYS A 174 -7.55 7.71 13.48
N THR A 175 -6.49 8.26 14.06
CA THR A 175 -6.01 9.60 13.71
C THR A 175 -5.63 9.70 12.23
N PRO A 176 -4.85 8.77 11.62
CA PRO A 176 -4.62 8.76 10.19
C PRO A 176 -5.91 8.68 9.36
N LEU A 177 -6.90 7.90 9.79
CA LEU A 177 -8.18 7.81 9.10
C LEU A 177 -8.90 9.16 9.05
N TYR A 178 -8.91 9.92 10.14
CA TYR A 178 -9.56 11.25 10.15
C TYR A 178 -8.88 12.24 9.20
N PHE A 179 -7.55 12.24 9.14
CA PHE A 179 -6.82 13.07 8.19
C PHE A 179 -7.07 12.63 6.75
N LEU A 180 -7.18 11.34 6.51
CA LEU A 180 -7.51 10.83 5.18
C LEU A 180 -8.93 11.23 4.74
N ILE A 181 -9.94 11.08 5.62
CA ILE A 181 -11.31 11.52 5.32
C ILE A 181 -11.31 13.01 4.95
N PHE A 182 -10.64 13.82 5.76
CA PHE A 182 -10.54 15.27 5.51
C PHE A 182 -9.85 15.55 4.15
N SER A 183 -8.72 14.91 3.89
CA SER A 183 -7.98 15.07 2.64
C SER A 183 -8.80 14.64 1.42
N THR A 184 -9.48 13.50 1.51
CA THR A 184 -10.34 12.99 0.43
C THR A 184 -11.48 13.94 0.09
N LEU A 185 -12.19 14.45 1.10
CA LEU A 185 -13.28 15.40 0.88
C LEU A 185 -12.77 16.71 0.30
N LEU A 186 -11.64 17.21 0.79
CA LEU A 186 -11.02 18.42 0.29
C LEU A 186 -10.53 18.25 -1.16
N ASN A 187 -9.92 17.11 -1.48
CA ASN A 187 -9.46 16.83 -2.84
C ASN A 187 -10.63 16.81 -3.82
N VAL A 188 -11.70 16.04 -3.55
CA VAL A 188 -12.88 16.00 -4.43
C VAL A 188 -13.46 17.42 -4.63
N ALA A 189 -13.51 18.23 -3.58
CA ALA A 189 -13.98 19.62 -3.70
C ALA A 189 -13.05 20.49 -4.57
N LEU A 190 -11.72 20.31 -4.45
CA LEU A 190 -10.74 21.03 -5.25
C LEU A 190 -10.72 20.56 -6.71
N ASP A 191 -10.92 19.26 -6.97
CA ASP A 191 -11.02 18.72 -8.32
C ASP A 191 -12.22 19.32 -9.05
N PHE A 192 -13.39 19.37 -8.41
CA PHE A 192 -14.55 20.06 -8.98
C PHE A 192 -14.27 21.55 -9.21
N LEU A 193 -13.60 22.22 -8.29
CA LEU A 193 -13.24 23.64 -8.39
C LEU A 193 -12.27 23.88 -9.57
N PHE A 194 -11.22 23.08 -9.71
CA PHE A 194 -10.22 23.32 -10.74
C PHE A 194 -10.65 22.85 -12.12
N VAL A 195 -11.38 21.73 -12.19
CA VAL A 195 -11.82 21.17 -13.50
C VAL A 195 -12.98 21.95 -14.08
N ILE A 196 -14.02 22.31 -13.30
CA ILE A 196 -15.24 22.91 -13.84
C ILE A 196 -15.11 24.43 -14.02
N PRO A 197 -15.03 25.29 -12.97
CA PRO A 197 -15.00 26.73 -13.15
C PRO A 197 -13.65 27.28 -13.62
N CYS A 198 -12.53 26.60 -13.25
CA CYS A 198 -11.20 27.05 -13.66
C CYS A 198 -10.77 26.47 -15.01
N HIS A 199 -11.52 25.53 -15.59
CA HIS A 199 -11.23 24.87 -16.87
C HIS A 199 -9.81 24.27 -16.94
N MET A 200 -9.28 23.83 -15.79
CA MET A 200 -7.99 23.13 -15.74
C MET A 200 -8.23 21.65 -16.07
N SER A 201 -7.46 21.13 -17.01
CA SER A 201 -7.53 19.71 -17.41
C SER A 201 -6.86 18.79 -16.36
N SER A 202 -5.94 17.92 -16.80
CA SER A 202 -5.17 17.02 -15.93
C SER A 202 -4.38 17.76 -14.85
N ALA A 203 -3.85 18.97 -15.14
CA ALA A 203 -3.15 19.81 -14.18
C ALA A 203 -4.02 20.21 -12.97
N GLY A 204 -5.33 20.39 -13.17
CA GLY A 204 -6.28 20.68 -12.10
C GLY A 204 -6.41 19.54 -11.10
N LEU A 205 -6.52 18.30 -11.57
CA LEU A 205 -6.55 17.10 -10.73
C LEU A 205 -5.26 16.93 -9.92
N ALA A 206 -4.08 17.12 -10.58
CA ALA A 206 -2.81 17.07 -9.88
C ALA A 206 -2.71 18.13 -8.79
N LEU A 207 -3.18 19.34 -9.05
CA LEU A 207 -3.15 20.46 -8.10
C LEU A 207 -4.09 20.21 -6.91
N GLY A 208 -5.31 19.70 -7.16
CA GLY A 208 -6.25 19.28 -6.12
C GLY A 208 -5.67 18.24 -5.19
N THR A 209 -5.03 17.21 -5.75
CA THR A 209 -4.32 16.16 -5.01
C THR A 209 -3.20 16.74 -4.16
N VAL A 210 -2.30 17.52 -4.73
CA VAL A 210 -1.14 18.08 -4.02
C VAL A 210 -1.57 19.02 -2.88
N ILE A 211 -2.55 19.88 -3.08
CA ILE A 211 -3.03 20.81 -2.05
C ILE A 211 -3.70 20.04 -0.90
N SER A 212 -4.57 19.08 -1.20
CA SER A 212 -5.26 18.29 -0.17
C SER A 212 -4.29 17.45 0.64
N GLU A 213 -3.30 16.83 0.00
CA GLU A 213 -2.22 16.09 0.66
C GLU A 213 -1.32 16.99 1.49
N ALA A 214 -0.98 18.19 0.99
CA ALA A 214 -0.14 19.16 1.72
C ALA A 214 -0.80 19.58 3.04
N ILE A 215 -2.09 19.92 3.00
CA ILE A 215 -2.83 20.30 4.20
C ILE A 215 -2.92 19.13 5.18
N ALA A 216 -3.27 17.92 4.70
CA ALA A 216 -3.32 16.73 5.53
C ALA A 216 -1.94 16.37 6.15
N ALA A 217 -0.87 16.48 5.37
CA ALA A 217 0.50 16.25 5.85
C ALA A 217 0.90 17.23 6.94
N ILE A 218 0.68 18.53 6.73
CA ILE A 218 1.01 19.57 7.72
C ILE A 218 0.22 19.33 9.02
N LEU A 219 -1.08 19.13 8.91
CA LEU A 219 -1.94 18.89 10.10
C LEU A 219 -1.53 17.62 10.84
N SER A 220 -1.29 16.52 10.11
CA SER A 220 -0.89 15.24 10.72
C SER A 220 0.47 15.32 11.41
N ILE A 221 1.44 16.02 10.82
CA ILE A 221 2.77 16.24 11.42
C ILE A 221 2.68 17.09 12.68
N VAL A 222 1.91 18.19 12.64
CA VAL A 222 1.72 19.05 13.82
C VAL A 222 1.12 18.25 14.98
N VAL A 223 0.09 17.45 14.71
CA VAL A 223 -0.54 16.59 15.74
C VAL A 223 0.42 15.49 16.20
N LEU A 224 1.19 14.90 15.29
CA LEU A 224 2.20 13.87 15.63
C LEU A 224 3.25 14.43 16.59
N PHE A 225 3.90 15.55 16.25
CA PHE A 225 4.94 16.11 17.11
C PHE A 225 4.40 16.66 18.43
N LYS A 226 3.18 17.22 18.45
CA LYS A 226 2.49 17.54 19.72
C LYS A 226 2.29 16.30 20.59
N SER A 227 1.99 15.15 19.98
CA SER A 227 1.80 13.88 20.67
C SER A 227 3.12 13.31 21.18
N VAL A 228 4.15 13.31 20.35
CA VAL A 228 5.49 12.80 20.68
C VAL A 228 6.17 13.66 21.77
N ASN A 229 5.99 14.98 21.73
CA ASN A 229 6.58 15.88 22.73
C ASN A 229 5.96 15.71 24.13
N LYS A 230 4.75 15.17 24.24
CA LYS A 230 4.12 14.85 25.54
C LYS A 230 4.66 13.58 26.19
N LEU A 231 5.39 12.74 25.45
CA LEU A 231 6.05 11.58 26.03
C LEU A 231 7.13 12.06 26.99
N ASP A 232 7.17 11.48 28.18
CA ASP A 232 8.15 11.87 29.22
C ASP A 232 9.53 11.36 28.86
N SER A 233 10.44 12.26 28.48
CA SER A 233 11.85 11.96 28.23
C SER A 233 12.67 13.26 28.16
N ASP A 234 13.96 13.19 28.51
CA ASP A 234 14.92 14.29 28.40
C ASP A 234 15.09 14.81 26.97
N LYS A 235 15.64 16.01 26.84
CA LYS A 235 16.03 16.58 25.53
C LYS A 235 17.15 15.74 24.92
N GLU A 236 16.95 15.28 23.70
CA GLU A 236 17.84 14.38 22.99
C GLU A 236 18.37 14.96 21.68
N LYS A 237 19.42 14.32 21.12
CA LYS A 237 19.90 14.62 19.77
C LYS A 237 18.78 14.38 18.78
N LEU A 238 18.60 15.33 17.86
CA LEU A 238 17.53 15.29 16.84
C LEU A 238 17.71 14.15 15.82
N PHE A 239 18.94 13.66 15.63
CA PHE A 239 19.27 12.69 14.59
C PHE A 239 20.25 11.63 15.13
N ASP A 240 19.98 10.35 14.80
CA ASP A 240 20.80 9.20 15.19
C ASP A 240 21.06 8.30 13.97
N THR A 241 22.33 8.18 13.59
CA THR A 241 22.77 7.38 12.44
C THR A 241 22.57 5.88 12.61
N GLY A 242 22.63 5.38 13.85
CA GLY A 242 22.36 3.97 14.16
C GLY A 242 20.90 3.61 13.95
N LEU A 243 19.99 4.51 14.36
CA LEU A 243 18.56 4.37 14.11
C LEU A 243 18.25 4.50 12.62
N LEU A 244 18.90 5.45 11.91
CA LEU A 244 18.75 5.56 10.46
C LEU A 244 19.14 4.25 9.75
N LYS A 245 20.28 3.66 10.11
CA LYS A 245 20.71 2.37 9.53
C LYS A 245 19.67 1.28 9.76
N SER A 246 19.09 1.23 10.96
CA SER A 246 18.02 0.28 11.28
C SER A 246 16.75 0.52 10.43
N ILE A 247 16.33 1.78 10.32
CA ILE A 247 15.19 2.18 9.49
C ILE A 247 15.43 1.78 8.03
N VAL A 248 16.56 2.17 7.45
CA VAL A 248 16.90 1.89 6.04
C VAL A 248 16.96 0.38 5.77
N SER A 249 17.53 -0.41 6.69
CA SER A 249 17.59 -1.87 6.54
C SER A 249 16.22 -2.53 6.46
N LEU A 250 15.19 -1.94 7.07
CA LEU A 250 13.80 -2.39 7.02
C LEU A 250 13.02 -1.77 5.86
N ALA A 251 13.31 -0.51 5.55
CA ALA A 251 12.65 0.24 4.48
C ALA A 251 13.03 -0.29 3.09
N THR A 252 14.32 -0.51 2.82
CA THR A 252 14.79 -0.92 1.49
C THR A 252 14.09 -2.16 0.95
N PRO A 253 13.98 -3.28 1.70
CA PRO A 253 13.24 -4.44 1.22
C PRO A 253 11.75 -4.15 0.97
N SER A 254 11.14 -3.30 1.78
CA SER A 254 9.72 -2.94 1.63
C SER A 254 9.49 -2.04 0.40
N ILE A 255 10.40 -1.11 0.13
CA ILE A 255 10.38 -0.28 -1.09
C ILE A 255 10.53 -1.16 -2.33
N LEU A 256 11.56 -2.01 -2.36
CA LEU A 256 11.80 -2.91 -3.49
C LEU A 256 10.60 -3.82 -3.76
N GLN A 257 9.97 -4.33 -2.71
CA GLN A 257 8.76 -5.14 -2.85
C GLN A 257 7.61 -4.35 -3.52
N GLY A 258 7.32 -3.12 -3.06
CA GLY A 258 6.28 -2.27 -3.64
C GLY A 258 6.57 -2.00 -5.12
N CYS A 259 7.77 -1.53 -5.44
CA CYS A 259 8.18 -1.28 -6.82
C CYS A 259 8.08 -2.54 -7.71
N PHE A 260 8.45 -3.72 -7.20
CA PHE A 260 8.31 -4.96 -7.96
C PHE A 260 6.84 -5.34 -8.20
N ILE A 261 5.94 -5.09 -7.23
CA ILE A 261 4.50 -5.31 -7.41
C ILE A 261 3.96 -4.42 -8.53
N SER A 262 4.31 -3.14 -8.52
CA SER A 262 3.86 -2.15 -9.50
C SER A 262 4.38 -2.49 -10.91
N ILE A 263 5.67 -2.79 -11.05
CA ILE A 263 6.28 -3.22 -12.32
C ILE A 263 5.67 -4.54 -12.79
N GLY A 264 5.49 -5.51 -11.87
CA GLY A 264 4.87 -6.79 -12.16
C GLY A 264 3.44 -6.65 -12.70
N GLY A 265 2.66 -5.70 -12.18
CA GLY A 265 1.32 -5.37 -12.68
C GLY A 265 1.33 -4.92 -14.15
N VAL A 266 2.24 -4.02 -14.50
CA VAL A 266 2.43 -3.56 -15.90
C VAL A 266 2.81 -4.71 -16.81
N LEU A 267 3.78 -5.55 -16.41
CA LEU A 267 4.21 -6.71 -17.18
C LEU A 267 3.05 -7.70 -17.42
N ILE A 268 2.26 -8.01 -16.42
CA ILE A 268 1.09 -8.91 -16.57
C ILE A 268 0.07 -8.32 -17.55
N THR A 269 -0.22 -7.03 -17.48
CA THR A 269 -1.13 -6.38 -18.42
C THR A 269 -0.59 -6.46 -19.87
N THR A 270 0.70 -6.20 -20.07
CA THR A 270 1.36 -6.31 -21.39
C THR A 270 1.30 -7.73 -21.92
N ILE A 271 1.57 -8.74 -21.08
CA ILE A 271 1.48 -10.15 -21.43
C ILE A 271 0.03 -10.51 -21.84
N LEU A 272 -0.98 -10.06 -21.07
CA LEU A 272 -2.37 -10.30 -21.38
C LEU A 272 -2.79 -9.67 -22.72
N THR A 273 -2.35 -8.44 -22.97
CA THR A 273 -2.61 -7.76 -24.25
C THR A 273 -2.02 -8.55 -25.43
N SER A 274 -0.82 -9.15 -25.27
CA SER A 274 -0.17 -9.92 -26.33
C SER A 274 -0.87 -11.26 -26.64
N PHE A 275 -1.55 -11.90 -25.66
CA PHE A 275 -2.23 -13.17 -25.83
C PHE A 275 -3.75 -13.05 -26.07
N GLY A 276 -4.39 -11.99 -25.58
CA GLY A 276 -5.86 -11.84 -25.60
C GLY A 276 -6.36 -10.54 -26.20
N GLY A 277 -5.44 -9.62 -26.60
CA GLY A 277 -5.77 -8.32 -27.12
C GLY A 277 -6.29 -7.34 -26.06
N ASN A 278 -6.69 -6.14 -26.50
CA ASN A 278 -7.10 -5.05 -25.61
C ASN A 278 -8.39 -5.36 -24.85
N SER A 279 -9.34 -6.09 -25.43
CA SER A 279 -10.61 -6.46 -24.78
C SER A 279 -10.37 -7.34 -23.55
N VAL A 280 -9.48 -8.36 -23.64
CA VAL A 280 -9.12 -9.22 -22.51
C VAL A 280 -8.36 -8.44 -21.43
N ALA A 281 -7.41 -7.58 -21.82
CA ALA A 281 -6.69 -6.71 -20.89
C ALA A 281 -7.64 -5.73 -20.17
N GLY A 282 -8.65 -5.22 -20.88
CA GLY A 282 -9.70 -4.37 -20.30
C GLY A 282 -10.53 -5.11 -19.24
N GLY A 283 -10.96 -6.34 -19.55
CA GLY A 283 -11.71 -7.18 -18.61
C GLY A 283 -10.89 -7.54 -17.36
N TYR A 284 -9.62 -7.90 -17.55
CA TYR A 284 -8.68 -8.10 -16.43
C TYR A 284 -8.55 -6.83 -15.59
N SER A 285 -8.35 -5.67 -16.21
CA SER A 285 -8.16 -4.40 -15.48
C SER A 285 -9.39 -4.03 -14.65
N ALA A 286 -10.60 -4.21 -15.20
CA ALA A 286 -11.85 -3.99 -14.47
C ALA A 286 -11.99 -4.94 -13.28
N ALA A 287 -11.76 -6.23 -13.47
CA ALA A 287 -11.84 -7.25 -12.44
C ALA A 287 -10.74 -7.09 -11.37
N TYR A 288 -9.54 -6.73 -11.80
CA TYR A 288 -8.39 -6.52 -10.91
C TYR A 288 -8.63 -5.40 -9.90
N LYS A 289 -9.31 -4.31 -10.27
CA LYS A 289 -9.62 -3.22 -9.34
C LYS A 289 -10.37 -3.72 -8.10
N ILE A 290 -11.33 -4.61 -8.26
CA ILE A 290 -12.09 -5.22 -7.16
C ILE A 290 -11.23 -6.19 -6.36
N CYS A 291 -10.50 -7.09 -7.03
CA CYS A 291 -9.60 -8.03 -6.36
C CYS A 291 -8.51 -7.29 -5.58
N TYR A 292 -8.01 -6.16 -6.11
CA TYR A 292 -6.99 -5.34 -5.48
C TYR A 292 -7.45 -4.72 -4.15
N ILE A 293 -8.73 -4.32 -4.05
CA ILE A 293 -9.30 -3.86 -2.76
C ILE A 293 -9.21 -4.98 -1.72
N ALA A 294 -9.62 -6.21 -2.07
CA ALA A 294 -9.53 -7.35 -1.16
C ALA A 294 -8.07 -7.66 -0.77
N ILE A 295 -7.14 -7.66 -1.73
CA ILE A 295 -5.70 -7.89 -1.49
C ILE A 295 -5.13 -6.83 -0.54
N ASN A 296 -5.52 -5.56 -0.69
CA ASN A 296 -5.09 -4.50 0.22
C ASN A 296 -5.63 -4.69 1.64
N ILE A 297 -6.84 -5.19 1.81
CA ILE A 297 -7.39 -5.51 3.14
C ILE A 297 -6.56 -6.61 3.83
N PHE A 298 -6.10 -7.64 3.10
CA PHE A 298 -5.14 -8.61 3.63
C PHE A 298 -3.80 -7.96 4.01
N THR A 299 -3.30 -7.04 3.20
CA THR A 299 -2.06 -6.30 3.50
C THR A 299 -2.19 -5.45 4.77
N VAL A 300 -3.36 -4.86 5.01
CA VAL A 300 -3.67 -4.16 6.27
C VAL A 300 -3.58 -5.10 7.46
N ALA A 301 -4.12 -6.33 7.37
CA ALA A 301 -4.00 -7.33 8.43
C ALA A 301 -2.54 -7.71 8.72
N CYS A 302 -1.70 -7.84 7.67
CA CYS A 302 -0.25 -8.03 7.81
C CYS A 302 0.41 -6.88 8.58
N ASN A 303 0.12 -5.64 8.22
CA ASN A 303 0.68 -4.45 8.85
C ASN A 303 0.21 -4.31 10.32
N ALA A 304 -1.05 -4.63 10.59
CA ALA A 304 -1.59 -4.63 11.95
C ALA A 304 -0.87 -5.65 12.84
N LEU A 305 -0.67 -6.87 12.33
CA LEU A 305 0.08 -7.90 13.05
C LEU A 305 1.56 -7.51 13.23
N SER A 306 2.18 -6.92 12.21
CA SER A 306 3.57 -6.46 12.28
C SER A 306 3.77 -5.44 13.41
N ASN A 307 2.88 -4.46 13.55
CA ASN A 307 2.91 -3.50 14.66
C ASN A 307 2.69 -4.19 16.02
N PHE A 308 1.73 -5.11 16.09
CA PHE A 308 1.46 -5.89 17.30
C PHE A 308 2.68 -6.72 17.72
N VAL A 309 3.31 -7.42 16.78
CA VAL A 309 4.52 -8.22 17.03
C VAL A 309 5.67 -7.33 17.49
N SER A 310 5.92 -6.21 16.82
CA SER A 310 7.00 -5.28 17.16
C SER A 310 6.84 -4.71 18.56
N GLN A 311 5.62 -4.27 18.96
CA GLN A 311 5.36 -3.78 20.31
C GLN A 311 5.54 -4.88 21.36
N ASN A 312 5.05 -6.11 21.10
CA ASN A 312 5.18 -7.20 22.06
C ASN A 312 6.63 -7.71 22.20
N ILE A 313 7.44 -7.66 21.13
CA ILE A 313 8.89 -7.90 21.22
C ILE A 313 9.55 -6.82 22.08
N GLY A 314 9.24 -5.54 21.87
CA GLY A 314 9.75 -4.44 22.68
C GLY A 314 9.42 -4.61 24.16
N ALA A 315 8.21 -5.06 24.48
CA ALA A 315 7.76 -5.35 25.85
C ALA A 315 8.24 -6.69 26.40
N SER A 316 9.04 -7.47 25.66
CA SER A 316 9.49 -8.84 26.03
C SER A 316 8.34 -9.83 26.26
N LYS A 317 7.14 -9.59 25.66
CA LYS A 317 5.94 -10.44 25.77
C LYS A 317 5.82 -11.41 24.60
N TYR A 318 6.80 -12.28 24.46
CA TYR A 318 6.93 -13.18 23.30
C TYR A 318 5.81 -14.22 23.19
N ASP A 319 5.20 -14.65 24.29
CA ASP A 319 4.05 -15.58 24.34
C ASP A 319 2.82 -15.02 23.57
N ARG A 320 2.72 -13.69 23.48
CA ARG A 320 1.62 -13.03 22.80
C ARG A 320 1.74 -13.07 21.28
N ILE A 321 2.94 -13.28 20.73
CA ILE A 321 3.18 -13.28 19.27
C ILE A 321 2.34 -14.36 18.60
N MET A 322 2.37 -15.60 19.14
CA MET A 322 1.59 -16.71 18.58
C MET A 322 0.07 -16.53 18.78
N LYS A 323 -0.36 -15.89 19.86
CA LYS A 323 -1.77 -15.52 20.05
C LYS A 323 -2.21 -14.46 19.02
N GLY A 324 -1.33 -13.50 18.70
CA GLY A 324 -1.54 -12.53 17.62
C GLY A 324 -1.63 -13.19 16.24
N TYR A 325 -0.74 -14.15 15.98
CA TYR A 325 -0.78 -14.98 14.76
C TYR A 325 -2.15 -15.65 14.58
N GLY A 326 -2.61 -16.42 15.57
CA GLY A 326 -3.91 -17.10 15.53
C GLY A 326 -5.07 -16.13 15.34
N ALA A 327 -5.03 -14.98 16.02
CA ALA A 327 -6.03 -13.93 15.85
C ALA A 327 -6.07 -13.38 14.42
N THR A 328 -4.90 -13.17 13.81
CA THR A 328 -4.80 -12.65 12.43
C THR A 328 -5.23 -13.70 11.41
N VAL A 329 -4.95 -14.99 11.63
CA VAL A 329 -5.47 -16.09 10.80
C VAL A 329 -7.00 -16.03 10.75
N ILE A 330 -7.67 -15.87 11.91
CA ILE A 330 -9.14 -15.75 11.97
C ILE A 330 -9.62 -14.51 11.23
N ILE A 331 -8.96 -13.36 11.41
CA ILE A 331 -9.30 -12.12 10.69
C ILE A 331 -9.15 -12.32 9.17
N CYS A 332 -8.04 -12.91 8.71
CA CYS A 332 -7.82 -13.21 7.30
C CYS A 332 -8.83 -14.22 6.75
N ALA A 333 -9.23 -15.23 7.53
CA ALA A 333 -10.27 -16.18 7.14
C ALA A 333 -11.64 -15.49 6.95
N ILE A 334 -11.98 -14.53 7.83
CA ILE A 334 -13.20 -13.72 7.69
C ILE A 334 -13.11 -12.86 6.43
N ILE A 335 -11.97 -12.17 6.19
CA ILE A 335 -11.75 -11.37 4.98
C ILE A 335 -11.90 -12.24 3.73
N CYS A 336 -11.31 -13.43 3.72
CA CYS A 336 -11.40 -14.40 2.61
C CYS A 336 -12.85 -14.80 2.34
N ALA A 337 -13.58 -15.24 3.37
CA ALA A 337 -14.97 -15.66 3.23
C ALA A 337 -15.88 -14.52 2.73
N VAL A 338 -15.75 -13.33 3.30
CA VAL A 338 -16.52 -12.14 2.89
C VAL A 338 -16.19 -11.75 1.45
N SER A 339 -14.90 -11.76 1.08
CA SER A 339 -14.50 -11.46 -0.30
C SER A 339 -15.06 -12.47 -1.30
N MET A 340 -15.02 -13.77 -0.98
CA MET A 340 -15.62 -14.81 -1.84
C MET A 340 -17.13 -14.63 -1.99
N LEU A 341 -17.85 -14.38 -0.89
CA LEU A 341 -19.30 -14.19 -0.88
C LEU A 341 -19.76 -12.94 -1.64
N ILE A 342 -18.93 -11.89 -1.67
CA ILE A 342 -19.26 -10.63 -2.35
C ILE A 342 -18.81 -10.65 -3.80
N ILE A 343 -17.62 -11.17 -4.10
CA ILE A 343 -17.03 -11.06 -5.43
C ILE A 343 -17.58 -12.13 -6.38
N LEU A 344 -17.60 -13.40 -5.97
CA LEU A 344 -17.92 -14.50 -6.90
C LEU A 344 -19.37 -14.51 -7.39
N PRO A 345 -20.41 -14.32 -6.54
CA PRO A 345 -21.79 -14.28 -7.03
C PRO A 345 -22.08 -13.09 -7.92
N PHE A 346 -21.48 -11.93 -7.61
CA PHE A 346 -21.73 -10.67 -8.29
C PHE A 346 -20.62 -10.28 -9.31
N ARG A 347 -19.79 -11.24 -9.75
CA ARG A 347 -18.63 -11.00 -10.61
C ARG A 347 -18.95 -10.24 -11.90
N GLU A 348 -20.10 -10.51 -12.51
CA GLU A 348 -20.54 -9.78 -13.71
C GLU A 348 -20.89 -8.33 -13.41
N PHE A 349 -21.63 -8.09 -12.33
CA PHE A 349 -21.93 -6.73 -11.86
C PHE A 349 -20.64 -5.94 -11.60
N TRP A 350 -19.67 -6.53 -10.91
CA TRP A 350 -18.42 -5.87 -10.61
C TRP A 350 -17.61 -5.52 -11.85
N VAL A 351 -17.55 -6.40 -12.84
CA VAL A 351 -16.84 -6.10 -14.10
C VAL A 351 -17.57 -5.00 -14.86
N ARG A 352 -18.89 -5.09 -15.02
CA ARG A 352 -19.69 -4.08 -15.74
C ARG A 352 -19.61 -2.68 -15.08
N LEU A 353 -19.46 -2.61 -13.77
CA LEU A 353 -19.34 -1.35 -13.02
C LEU A 353 -18.13 -0.49 -13.48
N PHE A 354 -17.09 -1.13 -14.01
CA PHE A 354 -15.86 -0.47 -14.46
C PHE A 354 -15.70 -0.38 -15.98
N ILE A 355 -16.70 -0.82 -16.73
CA ILE A 355 -16.72 -0.64 -18.18
C ILE A 355 -17.38 0.71 -18.48
N SER A 356 -16.65 1.57 -19.18
CA SER A 356 -17.21 2.84 -19.68
C SER A 356 -18.08 2.58 -20.90
N ASP A 357 -19.14 3.38 -21.10
CA ASP A 357 -19.95 3.36 -22.32
C ASP A 357 -19.13 3.70 -23.59
N LYS A 358 -17.94 4.27 -23.41
CA LYS A 358 -16.97 4.60 -24.47
C LYS A 358 -15.86 3.55 -24.62
N ALA A 359 -16.00 2.37 -23.97
CA ALA A 359 -14.96 1.35 -24.03
C ALA A 359 -14.76 0.85 -25.46
N GLU A 360 -13.54 0.97 -25.97
CA GLU A 360 -13.16 0.37 -27.25
C GLU A 360 -13.00 -1.14 -27.05
N GLY A 361 -13.69 -1.94 -27.84
CA GLY A 361 -13.59 -3.39 -27.87
C GLY A 361 -14.93 -4.11 -27.71
N ASP A 362 -14.85 -5.45 -27.77
CA ASP A 362 -16.01 -6.33 -27.58
C ASP A 362 -16.36 -6.43 -26.10
N ILE A 363 -17.50 -5.86 -25.72
CA ILE A 363 -17.99 -5.82 -24.33
C ILE A 363 -18.19 -7.24 -23.78
N ASP A 364 -18.62 -8.20 -24.60
CA ASP A 364 -18.83 -9.58 -24.16
C ASP A 364 -17.49 -10.26 -23.84
N ILE A 365 -16.44 -9.98 -24.59
CA ILE A 365 -15.07 -10.45 -24.30
C ILE A 365 -14.55 -9.79 -23.02
N ILE A 366 -14.75 -8.49 -22.85
CA ILE A 366 -14.35 -7.77 -21.63
C ILE A 366 -15.01 -8.37 -20.40
N VAL A 367 -16.33 -8.59 -20.44
CA VAL A 367 -17.09 -9.14 -19.32
C VAL A 367 -16.70 -10.60 -19.05
N SER A 368 -16.58 -11.43 -20.08
CA SER A 368 -16.26 -12.86 -19.93
C SER A 368 -14.85 -13.06 -19.38
N SER A 369 -13.86 -12.33 -19.89
CA SER A 369 -12.47 -12.41 -19.40
C SER A 369 -12.32 -11.91 -17.96
N GLY A 370 -13.01 -10.81 -17.60
CA GLY A 370 -13.02 -10.31 -16.23
C GLY A 370 -13.68 -11.29 -15.24
N LYS A 371 -14.81 -11.91 -15.63
CA LYS A 371 -15.48 -12.96 -14.85
C LYS A 371 -14.57 -14.17 -14.66
N LEU A 372 -13.87 -14.58 -15.70
CA LEU A 372 -12.95 -15.70 -15.66
C LEU A 372 -11.75 -15.41 -14.75
N PHE A 373 -11.16 -14.21 -14.84
CA PHE A 373 -10.10 -13.79 -13.93
C PHE A 373 -10.52 -13.90 -12.46
N MET A 374 -11.70 -13.38 -12.11
CA MET A 374 -12.21 -13.49 -10.74
C MET A 374 -12.39 -14.95 -10.30
N LEU A 375 -12.86 -15.84 -11.17
CA LEU A 375 -13.01 -17.27 -10.90
C LEU A 375 -11.66 -17.95 -10.69
N CYS A 376 -10.62 -17.55 -11.44
CA CYS A 376 -9.28 -18.12 -11.33
C CYS A 376 -8.51 -17.62 -10.11
N VAL A 377 -8.86 -16.45 -9.54
CA VAL A 377 -8.04 -15.78 -8.51
C VAL A 377 -8.70 -15.78 -7.14
N VAL A 378 -9.98 -15.42 -7.04
CA VAL A 378 -10.65 -15.21 -5.76
C VAL A 378 -10.74 -16.47 -4.88
N PRO A 379 -10.97 -17.71 -5.41
CA PRO A 379 -10.94 -18.90 -4.59
C PRO A 379 -9.59 -19.15 -3.91
N PHE A 380 -8.51 -18.69 -4.51
CA PHE A 380 -7.17 -18.85 -3.99
C PHE A 380 -6.76 -17.80 -2.95
N PHE A 381 -7.65 -16.87 -2.58
CA PHE A 381 -7.43 -16.00 -1.41
C PHE A 381 -7.24 -16.83 -0.12
N VAL A 382 -7.66 -18.09 -0.10
CA VAL A 382 -7.35 -19.01 0.99
C VAL A 382 -5.85 -19.18 1.24
N LEU A 383 -5.01 -19.06 0.20
CA LEU A 383 -3.54 -19.09 0.35
C LEU A 383 -3.03 -17.86 1.13
N MET A 384 -3.69 -16.72 0.98
CA MET A 384 -3.36 -15.50 1.72
C MET A 384 -3.69 -15.62 3.21
N VAL A 385 -4.68 -16.44 3.59
CA VAL A 385 -5.01 -16.70 5.00
C VAL A 385 -3.84 -17.33 5.74
N ALA A 386 -3.06 -18.17 5.09
CA ALA A 386 -1.86 -18.77 5.65
C ALA A 386 -0.63 -17.85 5.50
N LYS A 387 -0.43 -17.24 4.33
CA LYS A 387 0.76 -16.44 4.01
C LYS A 387 0.83 -15.13 4.82
N ILE A 388 -0.24 -14.35 4.84
CA ILE A 388 -0.26 -12.99 5.38
C ILE A 388 0.11 -12.89 6.88
N PRO A 389 -0.41 -13.77 7.77
CA PRO A 389 0.01 -13.74 9.17
C PRO A 389 1.49 -14.10 9.37
N LEU A 390 2.03 -15.01 8.55
CA LEU A 390 3.47 -15.35 8.60
C LEU A 390 4.32 -14.14 8.19
N ASP A 391 3.97 -13.49 7.09
CA ASP A 391 4.63 -12.29 6.60
C ASP A 391 4.59 -11.16 7.66
N GLY A 392 3.47 -11.01 8.39
CA GLY A 392 3.33 -10.06 9.48
C GLY A 392 4.28 -10.33 10.66
N ILE A 393 4.51 -11.60 11.02
CA ILE A 393 5.50 -11.98 12.03
C ILE A 393 6.92 -11.70 11.53
N LEU A 394 7.27 -12.13 10.30
CA LEU A 394 8.60 -11.91 9.74
C LEU A 394 8.95 -10.41 9.70
N LYS A 395 8.01 -9.58 9.25
CA LYS A 395 8.15 -8.14 9.19
C LYS A 395 8.27 -7.51 10.59
N GLY A 396 7.39 -7.86 11.52
CA GLY A 396 7.38 -7.31 12.88
C GLY A 396 8.55 -7.75 13.74
N SER A 397 9.12 -8.93 13.47
CA SER A 397 10.33 -9.42 14.11
C SER A 397 11.63 -8.91 13.47
N THR A 398 11.53 -8.05 12.45
CA THR A 398 12.66 -7.51 11.67
C THR A 398 13.41 -8.53 10.81
N ASP A 399 12.80 -9.70 10.54
CA ASP A 399 13.37 -10.68 9.60
C ASP A 399 12.97 -10.35 8.15
N MET A 400 13.47 -9.20 7.69
CA MET A 400 13.13 -8.68 6.36
C MET A 400 13.58 -9.59 5.22
N LEU A 401 14.65 -10.38 5.40
CA LEU A 401 15.05 -11.33 4.36
C LEU A 401 13.97 -12.40 4.14
N GLY A 402 13.41 -12.96 5.21
CA GLY A 402 12.33 -13.95 5.10
C GLY A 402 11.10 -13.37 4.42
N PHE A 403 10.70 -12.16 4.83
CA PHE A 403 9.59 -11.43 4.23
C PHE A 403 9.83 -11.13 2.74
N THR A 404 11.00 -10.58 2.38
CA THR A 404 11.32 -10.19 1.00
C THR A 404 11.44 -11.39 0.08
N LEU A 405 12.06 -12.49 0.51
CA LEU A 405 12.18 -13.71 -0.31
C LEU A 405 10.80 -14.25 -0.70
N GLY A 406 9.87 -14.38 0.29
CA GLY A 406 8.52 -14.87 0.02
C GLY A 406 7.75 -14.03 -0.98
N THR A 407 7.94 -12.71 -0.96
CA THR A 407 7.22 -11.79 -1.85
C THR A 407 7.90 -11.61 -3.20
N SER A 408 9.23 -11.53 -3.24
CA SER A 408 9.97 -11.37 -4.51
C SER A 408 9.89 -12.61 -5.39
N VAL A 409 9.97 -13.80 -4.79
CA VAL A 409 9.82 -15.07 -5.55
C VAL A 409 8.39 -15.24 -6.05
N ASP A 410 7.37 -14.91 -5.24
CA ASP A 410 5.96 -14.85 -5.69
C ASP A 410 5.84 -14.01 -6.98
N LEU A 411 6.37 -12.78 -6.98
CA LEU A 411 6.26 -11.87 -8.12
C LEU A 411 7.03 -12.37 -9.35
N ALA A 412 8.27 -12.86 -9.17
CA ALA A 412 9.07 -13.40 -10.25
C ALA A 412 8.38 -14.60 -10.90
N LEU A 413 7.89 -15.54 -10.09
CA LEU A 413 7.17 -16.70 -10.57
C LEU A 413 5.85 -16.34 -11.24
N ARG A 414 5.15 -15.32 -10.76
CA ARG A 414 3.93 -14.82 -11.40
C ARG A 414 4.19 -14.36 -12.83
N VAL A 415 5.25 -13.59 -13.08
CA VAL A 415 5.60 -13.15 -14.42
C VAL A 415 6.06 -14.32 -15.30
N ILE A 416 6.91 -15.21 -14.77
CA ILE A 416 7.39 -16.40 -15.51
C ILE A 416 6.21 -17.32 -15.85
N SER A 417 5.34 -17.62 -14.87
CA SER A 417 4.16 -18.47 -15.08
C SER A 417 3.19 -17.85 -16.07
N ALA A 418 3.00 -16.52 -16.04
CA ALA A 418 2.17 -15.82 -17.01
C ALA A 418 2.67 -16.01 -18.45
N LEU A 419 3.98 -15.91 -18.67
CA LEU A 419 4.58 -16.13 -19.98
C LEU A 419 4.48 -17.59 -20.44
N VAL A 420 4.78 -18.54 -19.56
CA VAL A 420 4.77 -19.98 -19.87
C VAL A 420 3.35 -20.47 -20.11
N LEU A 421 2.44 -20.20 -19.17
CA LEU A 421 1.04 -20.64 -19.29
C LEU A 421 0.29 -19.88 -20.37
N GLY A 422 0.65 -18.62 -20.64
CA GLY A 422 0.11 -17.83 -21.75
C GLY A 422 0.44 -18.46 -23.11
N LYS A 423 1.64 -19.02 -23.28
CA LYS A 423 2.02 -19.75 -24.51
C LYS A 423 1.27 -21.07 -24.68
N ILE A 424 0.89 -21.75 -23.58
CA ILE A 424 0.25 -23.07 -23.62
C ILE A 424 -1.27 -22.96 -23.70
N PHE A 425 -1.86 -22.07 -22.91
CA PHE A 425 -3.31 -21.96 -22.68
C PHE A 425 -3.90 -20.59 -23.10
N GLY A 426 -3.10 -19.73 -23.77
CA GLY A 426 -3.54 -18.38 -24.08
C GLY A 426 -3.74 -17.50 -22.84
N TYR A 427 -4.57 -16.46 -22.93
CA TYR A 427 -4.82 -15.52 -21.85
C TYR A 427 -5.42 -16.16 -20.59
N GLU A 428 -6.15 -17.26 -20.72
CA GLU A 428 -6.72 -18.01 -19.59
C GLU A 428 -5.61 -18.55 -18.68
N GLY A 429 -4.52 -19.05 -19.28
CA GLY A 429 -3.35 -19.52 -18.56
C GLY A 429 -2.66 -18.41 -17.75
N VAL A 430 -2.66 -17.18 -18.26
CA VAL A 430 -2.06 -16.04 -17.56
C VAL A 430 -2.75 -15.77 -16.21
N PHE A 431 -4.05 -16.00 -16.10
CA PHE A 431 -4.80 -15.77 -14.85
C PHE A 431 -4.36 -16.71 -13.73
N PHE A 432 -3.96 -17.94 -14.05
CA PHE A 432 -3.44 -18.89 -13.06
C PHE A 432 -2.05 -18.53 -12.51
N ALA A 433 -1.37 -17.57 -13.11
CA ALA A 433 -0.08 -17.09 -12.59
C ALA A 433 -0.20 -16.47 -11.18
N TRP A 434 -1.36 -15.90 -10.83
CA TRP A 434 -1.62 -15.33 -9.50
C TRP A 434 -1.63 -16.40 -8.39
N PRO A 435 -2.47 -17.45 -8.47
CA PRO A 435 -2.45 -18.54 -7.50
C PRO A 435 -1.09 -19.25 -7.37
N ILE A 436 -0.39 -19.45 -8.47
CA ILE A 436 0.93 -20.08 -8.47
C ILE A 436 1.93 -19.25 -7.68
N GLY A 437 2.00 -17.94 -7.94
CA GLY A 437 2.86 -17.03 -7.20
C GLY A 437 2.56 -17.06 -5.70
N TRP A 438 1.28 -16.96 -5.32
CA TRP A 438 0.87 -17.01 -3.92
C TRP A 438 1.17 -18.34 -3.24
N ALA A 439 0.97 -19.47 -3.94
CA ALA A 439 1.25 -20.80 -3.38
C ALA A 439 2.74 -20.96 -3.05
N VAL A 440 3.62 -20.61 -3.99
CA VAL A 440 5.06 -20.70 -3.76
C VAL A 440 5.53 -19.66 -2.74
N GLY A 441 5.05 -18.43 -2.82
CA GLY A 441 5.33 -17.40 -1.80
C GLY A 441 4.89 -17.84 -0.40
N MET A 442 3.74 -18.48 -0.26
CA MET A 442 3.26 -19.07 1.00
C MET A 442 4.23 -20.15 1.52
N LEU A 443 4.65 -21.09 0.65
CA LEU A 443 5.59 -22.15 1.04
C LEU A 443 6.92 -21.58 1.53
N ILE A 444 7.43 -20.53 0.87
CA ILE A 444 8.65 -19.84 1.32
C ILE A 444 8.43 -19.17 2.68
N SER A 445 7.31 -18.45 2.87
CA SER A 445 7.01 -17.80 4.16
C SER A 445 6.87 -18.83 5.28
N ILE A 446 6.28 -20.00 5.01
CA ILE A 446 6.21 -21.15 5.94
C ILE A 446 7.64 -21.63 6.26
N GLY A 447 8.48 -21.90 5.25
CA GLY A 447 9.85 -22.35 5.45
C GLY A 447 10.69 -21.36 6.26
N MET A 448 10.58 -20.06 5.95
CA MET A 448 11.27 -19.00 6.68
C MET A 448 10.80 -18.88 8.13
N PHE A 449 9.50 -19.03 8.37
CA PHE A 449 8.96 -19.05 9.74
C PHE A 449 9.49 -20.22 10.56
N PHE A 450 9.45 -21.45 10.02
CA PHE A 450 9.92 -22.66 10.71
C PHE A 450 11.45 -22.73 10.83
N SER A 451 12.21 -22.00 9.99
CA SER A 451 13.67 -21.86 10.17
C SER A 451 14.07 -21.28 11.52
N GLY A 452 13.14 -20.68 12.24
CA GLY A 452 13.37 -20.03 13.53
C GLY A 452 14.27 -18.79 13.46
N ARG A 453 14.59 -18.31 12.25
CA ARG A 453 15.44 -17.14 12.04
C ARG A 453 14.83 -15.88 12.68
N TRP A 454 13.53 -15.66 12.55
CA TRP A 454 12.81 -14.55 13.16
C TRP A 454 12.93 -14.56 14.69
N LYS A 455 12.90 -15.74 15.31
CA LYS A 455 13.09 -15.89 16.77
C LYS A 455 14.48 -15.40 17.20
N ARG A 456 15.54 -15.76 16.44
CA ARG A 456 16.91 -15.30 16.70
C ARG A 456 17.06 -13.79 16.51
N LYS A 457 16.40 -13.21 15.47
CA LYS A 457 16.43 -11.78 15.17
C LYS A 457 15.79 -10.93 16.27
N CYS A 458 14.73 -11.39 16.89
CA CYS A 458 14.05 -10.67 17.95
C CYS A 458 14.51 -11.01 19.38
N GLY A 459 15.49 -11.90 19.55
CA GLY A 459 15.97 -12.31 20.88
C GLY A 459 14.98 -13.21 21.63
N TYR A 460 14.19 -14.03 20.92
CA TYR A 460 13.20 -14.93 21.52
C TYR A 460 13.86 -15.92 22.49
N PRO A 461 13.41 -16.02 23.77
CA PRO A 461 14.01 -16.88 24.75
C PRO A 461 13.91 -18.36 24.39
N LYS A 462 15.02 -19.11 24.50
CA LYS A 462 15.05 -20.55 24.19
C LYS A 462 14.09 -21.39 25.02
N ASN A 463 13.81 -20.96 26.25
CA ASN A 463 12.96 -21.68 27.20
C ASN A 463 11.47 -21.72 26.82
N LEU A 464 11.00 -20.77 25.99
CA LEU A 464 9.62 -20.73 25.48
C LEU A 464 9.39 -21.62 24.25
N ASN A 465 10.45 -22.24 23.69
CA ASN A 465 10.34 -23.13 22.51
C ASN A 465 9.66 -24.49 22.81
N LYS A 466 9.39 -24.84 24.07
CA LYS A 466 8.83 -26.14 24.47
C LYS A 466 7.28 -26.16 24.51
N SER A 467 6.61 -25.03 24.22
CA SER A 467 5.15 -24.87 24.35
C SER A 467 4.44 -24.52 23.03
N VAL A 468 5.08 -24.75 21.89
CA VAL A 468 4.47 -24.55 20.55
C VAL A 468 4.49 -25.86 19.76
#